data_7c0af18bca6984a7be2d675b50d675c7
#
_entry.id   7c0af18bca6984a7be2d675b50d675c7
#
_cell.length_a   1.000
_cell.length_b   1.000
_cell.length_c   1.000
_cell.angle_alpha   90.00
_cell.angle_beta   90.00
_cell.angle_gamma   90.00
#
_symmetry.space_group_name_H-M   'P 1'
#
loop_
_entity.id
_entity.type
_entity.pdbx_description
1 polymer ?
#
loop_
_entity_poly.entity_id
_entity_poly.type
_entity_poly.pdbx_seq_one_letter_code
_entity_poly.pdbx_strand_id
1 'polypeptide(L)'
;MCAKFIVLDGKQVVLDRATRTLRDAFELTNTPYRDGLLVGIIKGRKTQKLDVIKEYAVFTNKGEIRIEVDEPSRRLWLRTYELFVGTKVHWSQPQIVSAGPVPSDLEIDRGEREYERWDITYSLGGFDQTNTYLSFIKKRHTASYGTNAIVGKAVAGRNVLEKLENGDEIQRIEPIERLEYITDKFTTSDFDIELEDGMEVYTYFKATLSRDASEGVEHFLALAKDGCYRVDAVTNTYVVSTRLRGRSSPFEMLDARSEGAITVRTSGNDAGNVFIYKRDTPSNSSHSVIGYVSQGLELVKIATPGQRLRVYTDPTRIMLLGLRVAAIEEEVNRLGISLEREGYDGEDAVVVRQSPLNTVDILKARLVKTFAVPHDKLVKIELYDDRAPKTVAFVRTVTGLRDNPVGSLQAYVKYGKTIMFRAQTAEKFDIVPENTPTTKVSAAEIGVSNRSSKYAGLIGVRLEDNEKYGPTGERFNSTNIVGRMLDTSPLRNVRENETIYVHEAL
;
A
#
# COMPACT_ATOMS: atom_id res chain seq x y z
N MET A 1 8.42 25.02 38.54
CA MET A 1 8.62 24.89 37.10
C MET A 1 7.98 23.57 36.70
N CYS A 2 6.97 23.59 35.82
CA CYS A 2 6.44 22.32 35.29
C CYS A 2 7.53 21.60 34.52
N ALA A 3 7.66 20.30 34.74
CA ALA A 3 8.56 19.48 33.93
C ALA A 3 8.09 19.49 32.48
N LYS A 4 9.00 19.75 31.52
CA LYS A 4 8.70 19.62 30.09
C LYS A 4 8.47 18.15 29.77
N PHE A 5 7.57 17.85 28.83
CA PHE A 5 7.34 16.52 28.35
C PHE A 5 7.18 16.50 26.81
N ILE A 6 7.46 15.37 26.22
CA ILE A 6 7.14 15.07 24.83
C ILE A 6 6.27 13.80 24.77
N VAL A 7 5.62 13.56 23.63
CA VAL A 7 4.95 12.28 23.34
C VAL A 7 5.78 11.55 22.30
N LEU A 8 6.46 10.49 22.70
CA LEU A 8 7.28 9.67 21.81
C LEU A 8 6.56 8.35 21.51
N ASP A 9 6.21 8.14 20.25
CA ASP A 9 5.46 6.97 19.77
C ASP A 9 4.21 6.67 20.62
N GLY A 10 3.47 7.72 20.97
CA GLY A 10 2.24 7.66 21.79
C GLY A 10 2.46 7.55 23.29
N LYS A 11 3.71 7.53 23.79
CA LYS A 11 4.03 7.50 25.22
C LYS A 11 4.54 8.86 25.69
N GLN A 12 4.02 9.33 26.81
CA GLN A 12 4.51 10.56 27.42
C GLN A 12 5.88 10.32 28.07
N VAL A 13 6.86 11.14 27.71
CA VAL A 13 8.22 11.12 28.23
C VAL A 13 8.49 12.45 28.91
N VAL A 14 8.77 12.43 30.20
CA VAL A 14 9.16 13.62 30.98
C VAL A 14 10.64 13.88 30.72
N LEU A 15 10.96 15.11 30.31
CA LEU A 15 12.31 15.52 29.99
C LEU A 15 13.01 16.02 31.22
N ASP A 16 14.24 15.59 31.44
CA ASP A 16 15.13 16.15 32.44
C ASP A 16 15.79 17.44 31.92
N ARG A 17 16.64 18.07 32.76
CA ARG A 17 17.33 19.32 32.40
C ARG A 17 18.43 19.11 31.35
N ALA A 18 18.91 17.90 31.19
CA ALA A 18 19.98 17.55 30.25
C ALA A 18 19.42 17.26 28.84
N THR A 19 18.18 16.75 28.78
CA THR A 19 17.50 16.35 27.54
C THR A 19 16.97 17.58 26.78
N ARG A 20 17.71 18.02 25.75
CA ARG A 20 17.40 19.21 24.96
C ARG A 20 17.03 18.90 23.53
N THR A 21 17.61 17.85 22.97
CA THR A 21 17.46 17.48 21.55
C THR A 21 16.70 16.17 21.41
N LEU A 22 16.26 15.89 20.20
CA LEU A 22 15.61 14.62 19.86
C LEU A 22 16.56 13.43 20.09
N ARG A 23 17.85 13.61 19.83
CA ARG A 23 18.90 12.63 20.12
C ARG A 23 18.95 12.27 21.60
N ASP A 24 18.97 13.29 22.48
CA ASP A 24 18.98 13.09 23.92
C ASP A 24 17.74 12.30 24.38
N ALA A 25 16.56 12.60 23.79
CA ALA A 25 15.33 11.88 24.12
C ALA A 25 15.38 10.40 23.68
N PHE A 26 15.98 10.09 22.54
CA PHE A 26 16.15 8.72 22.08
C PHE A 26 17.11 7.95 23.00
N GLU A 27 18.19 8.57 23.45
CA GLU A 27 19.12 7.98 24.39
C GLU A 27 18.45 7.75 25.76
N LEU A 28 17.72 8.75 26.28
CA LEU A 28 16.97 8.64 27.55
C LEU A 28 15.98 7.48 27.54
N THR A 29 15.33 7.24 26.40
CA THR A 29 14.27 6.21 26.26
C THR A 29 14.78 4.88 25.68
N ASN A 30 16.07 4.77 25.37
CA ASN A 30 16.65 3.65 24.61
C ASN A 30 15.88 3.37 23.30
N THR A 31 15.36 4.42 22.67
CA THR A 31 14.65 4.27 21.39
C THR A 31 15.65 3.96 20.28
N PRO A 32 15.54 2.81 19.59
CA PRO A 32 16.48 2.45 18.52
C PRO A 32 16.26 3.35 17.30
N TYR A 33 17.24 4.12 16.93
CA TYR A 33 17.26 4.91 15.70
C TYR A 33 18.43 4.50 14.81
N ARG A 34 18.29 4.72 13.51
CA ARG A 34 19.36 4.51 12.51
C ARG A 34 19.46 5.75 11.64
N ASP A 35 20.67 6.12 11.29
CA ASP A 35 20.91 7.21 10.36
C ASP A 35 20.17 6.98 9.04
N GLY A 36 19.55 8.04 8.51
CA GLY A 36 18.75 8.01 7.29
C GLY A 36 17.30 7.53 7.47
N LEU A 37 16.86 7.12 8.67
CA LEU A 37 15.44 6.94 8.97
C LEU A 37 14.81 8.29 9.31
N LEU A 38 13.57 8.45 8.88
CA LEU A 38 12.79 9.65 9.13
C LEU A 38 11.93 9.49 10.37
N VAL A 39 11.85 10.57 11.15
CA VAL A 39 10.88 10.71 12.23
C VAL A 39 9.87 11.78 11.86
N GLY A 40 8.63 11.59 12.27
CA GLY A 40 7.55 12.56 12.14
C GLY A 40 7.50 13.43 13.40
N ILE A 41 7.41 14.73 13.22
CA ILE A 41 7.31 15.71 14.29
C ILE A 41 6.04 16.51 14.14
N ILE A 42 5.32 16.66 15.25
CA ILE A 42 4.16 17.55 15.39
C ILE A 42 4.46 18.50 16.53
N LYS A 43 4.66 19.80 16.20
CA LYS A 43 4.93 20.85 17.17
C LYS A 43 3.64 21.55 17.57
N GLY A 44 3.32 21.50 18.86
CA GLY A 44 2.25 22.27 19.49
C GLY A 44 0.85 22.03 18.93
N ARG A 45 -0.13 21.80 19.78
CA ARG A 45 -1.56 21.86 19.41
C ARG A 45 -2.03 23.30 19.62
N LYS A 46 -1.93 24.15 18.60
CA LYS A 46 -2.68 25.40 18.61
C LYS A 46 -4.11 25.07 18.22
N THR A 47 -5.00 25.12 19.20
CA THR A 47 -6.45 25.05 18.95
C THR A 47 -6.83 26.30 18.16
N GLN A 48 -7.06 26.21 16.87
CA GLN A 48 -7.76 27.25 16.14
C GLN A 48 -9.25 27.05 16.35
N LYS A 49 -9.96 28.17 16.58
CA LYS A 49 -11.42 28.21 16.56
C LYS A 49 -11.90 27.60 15.25
N LEU A 50 -12.94 26.77 15.37
CA LEU A 50 -13.70 26.25 14.23
C LEU A 50 -13.94 27.35 13.19
N ASP A 51 -13.20 27.32 12.11
CA ASP A 51 -13.62 28.03 10.92
C ASP A 51 -14.72 27.20 10.26
N VAL A 52 -15.91 27.80 10.31
CA VAL A 52 -17.02 27.55 9.41
C VAL A 52 -17.28 26.07 9.06
N ILE A 53 -18.16 25.41 9.82
CA ILE A 53 -18.70 24.09 9.47
C ILE A 53 -19.28 24.16 8.05
N LYS A 54 -18.66 23.43 7.12
CA LYS A 54 -19.10 23.34 5.71
C LYS A 54 -19.67 21.97 5.37
N GLU A 55 -19.32 20.93 6.13
CA GLU A 55 -19.73 19.57 5.87
C GLU A 55 -20.79 19.10 6.85
N TYR A 56 -21.76 18.34 6.34
CA TYR A 56 -22.84 17.75 7.13
C TYR A 56 -23.03 16.28 6.74
N ALA A 57 -23.35 15.44 7.72
CA ALA A 57 -23.77 14.06 7.53
C ALA A 57 -25.31 14.00 7.56
N VAL A 58 -25.92 13.56 6.48
CA VAL A 58 -27.37 13.30 6.35
C VAL A 58 -27.56 11.80 6.49
N PHE A 59 -28.12 11.35 7.60
CA PHE A 59 -28.44 9.96 7.87
C PHE A 59 -29.85 9.63 7.41
N THR A 60 -29.96 8.61 6.60
CA THR A 60 -31.22 8.07 6.11
C THR A 60 -31.39 6.62 6.55
N ASN A 61 -32.58 6.05 6.43
CA ASN A 61 -32.80 4.62 6.64
C ASN A 61 -32.06 3.72 5.63
N LYS A 62 -31.42 4.29 4.58
CA LYS A 62 -30.60 3.56 3.58
C LYS A 62 -29.09 3.78 3.79
N GLY A 63 -28.67 4.66 4.71
CA GLY A 63 -27.27 4.96 5.00
C GLY A 63 -26.97 6.44 5.10
N GLU A 64 -25.67 6.74 5.18
CA GLU A 64 -25.12 8.08 5.35
C GLU A 64 -24.78 8.73 4.00
N ILE A 65 -25.14 10.01 3.86
CA ILE A 65 -24.77 10.89 2.75
C ILE A 65 -23.98 12.06 3.35
N ARG A 66 -22.79 12.34 2.84
CA ARG A 66 -22.03 13.55 3.24
C ARG A 66 -22.22 14.63 2.20
N ILE A 67 -22.50 15.81 2.68
CA ILE A 67 -22.73 17.01 1.87
C ILE A 67 -21.74 18.11 2.26
N GLU A 68 -21.32 18.88 1.27
CA GLU A 68 -20.58 20.13 1.46
C GLU A 68 -21.49 21.29 1.07
N VAL A 69 -21.65 22.24 1.99
CA VAL A 69 -22.54 23.41 1.83
C VAL A 69 -21.73 24.58 1.29
N ASP A 70 -22.18 25.18 0.21
CA ASP A 70 -21.54 26.32 -0.42
C ASP A 70 -21.67 27.59 0.45
N GLU A 71 -20.61 28.41 0.50
CA GLU A 71 -20.58 29.61 1.34
C GLU A 71 -21.77 30.58 1.13
N PRO A 72 -22.23 30.88 -0.10
CA PRO A 72 -23.39 31.75 -0.33
C PRO A 72 -24.68 31.20 0.29
N SER A 73 -24.84 29.89 0.36
CA SER A 73 -26.06 29.22 0.83
C SER A 73 -26.04 28.86 2.30
N ARG A 74 -24.92 29.05 2.97
CA ARG A 74 -24.70 28.60 4.35
C ARG A 74 -25.69 29.20 5.35
N ARG A 75 -25.97 30.50 5.25
CA ARG A 75 -26.94 31.15 6.17
C ARG A 75 -28.34 30.55 6.03
N LEU A 76 -28.73 30.24 4.81
CA LEU A 76 -29.99 29.60 4.51
C LEU A 76 -30.01 28.16 5.06
N TRP A 77 -28.95 27.41 4.80
CA TRP A 77 -28.79 26.03 5.29
C TRP A 77 -28.90 25.94 6.81
N LEU A 78 -28.19 26.80 7.54
CA LEU A 78 -28.21 26.82 9.02
C LEU A 78 -29.61 27.11 9.61
N ARG A 79 -30.49 27.76 8.88
CA ARG A 79 -31.88 28.03 9.31
C ARG A 79 -32.84 26.90 8.95
N THR A 80 -32.50 26.06 8.01
CA THR A 80 -33.46 25.14 7.38
C THR A 80 -33.15 23.67 7.54
N TYR A 81 -31.87 23.28 7.75
CA TYR A 81 -31.49 21.88 7.69
C TYR A 81 -32.20 21.01 8.73
N GLU A 82 -32.42 21.52 9.94
CA GLU A 82 -33.11 20.79 11.00
C GLU A 82 -34.60 20.51 10.66
N LEU A 83 -35.20 21.34 9.84
CA LEU A 83 -36.60 21.15 9.41
C LEU A 83 -36.76 19.88 8.56
N PHE A 84 -35.72 19.44 7.90
CA PHE A 84 -35.77 18.24 7.07
C PHE A 84 -35.53 16.93 7.85
N VAL A 85 -35.18 17.01 9.14
CA VAL A 85 -35.08 15.80 10.00
C VAL A 85 -36.48 15.23 10.24
N GLY A 86 -36.63 13.92 10.04
CA GLY A 86 -37.92 13.20 10.12
C GLY A 86 -38.76 13.32 8.84
N THR A 87 -38.30 14.07 7.82
CA THR A 87 -39.06 14.14 6.56
C THR A 87 -38.80 12.90 5.69
N LYS A 88 -39.84 12.59 4.87
CA LYS A 88 -39.74 11.46 3.94
C LYS A 88 -39.41 11.92 2.54
N VAL A 89 -38.80 11.03 1.80
CA VAL A 89 -38.65 11.17 0.35
C VAL A 89 -40.05 11.16 -0.25
N HIS A 90 -40.44 12.28 -0.84
CA HIS A 90 -41.76 12.47 -1.44
C HIS A 90 -41.78 11.98 -2.89
N TRP A 91 -40.70 12.24 -3.63
CA TRP A 91 -40.51 11.62 -4.94
C TRP A 91 -39.05 11.27 -5.22
N SER A 92 -38.88 10.16 -5.92
CA SER A 92 -37.60 9.68 -6.43
C SER A 92 -37.73 9.40 -7.93
N GLN A 93 -36.98 10.13 -8.73
CA GLN A 93 -36.93 10.02 -10.18
C GLN A 93 -35.48 9.75 -10.64
N PRO A 94 -35.27 9.33 -11.90
CA PRO A 94 -33.92 9.10 -12.41
C PRO A 94 -32.99 10.31 -12.35
N GLN A 95 -33.52 11.54 -12.35
CA GLN A 95 -32.77 12.78 -12.33
C GLN A 95 -32.60 13.38 -10.93
N ILE A 96 -33.56 13.15 -10.02
CA ILE A 96 -33.65 13.84 -8.74
C ILE A 96 -34.34 12.98 -7.69
N VAL A 97 -33.94 13.14 -6.43
CA VAL A 97 -34.64 12.64 -5.26
C VAL A 97 -34.87 13.78 -4.28
N SER A 98 -36.08 13.89 -3.73
CA SER A 98 -36.52 15.04 -2.93
C SER A 98 -37.25 14.61 -1.67
N ALA A 99 -36.78 15.14 -0.51
CA ALA A 99 -37.37 14.89 0.81
C ALA A 99 -38.04 16.17 1.34
N GLY A 100 -39.16 15.99 1.97
CA GLY A 100 -40.03 17.07 2.46
C GLY A 100 -41.51 16.67 2.39
N PRO A 101 -42.46 17.64 2.41
CA PRO A 101 -42.26 19.09 2.39
C PRO A 101 -42.02 19.70 3.76
N VAL A 102 -41.41 20.89 3.77
CA VAL A 102 -41.33 21.79 4.92
C VAL A 102 -41.65 23.21 4.50
N PRO A 103 -42.21 24.10 5.38
CA PRO A 103 -42.42 25.50 5.05
C PRO A 103 -41.09 26.27 5.03
N SER A 104 -40.94 27.21 4.11
CA SER A 104 -39.77 28.08 4.03
C SER A 104 -40.13 29.49 3.63
N ASP A 105 -39.14 30.40 3.70
CA ASP A 105 -39.21 31.78 3.23
C ASP A 105 -38.37 32.01 1.95
N LEU A 106 -38.15 30.97 1.16
CA LEU A 106 -37.34 31.01 -0.05
C LEU A 106 -38.00 31.89 -1.11
N GLU A 107 -37.20 32.71 -1.78
CA GLU A 107 -37.64 33.50 -2.91
C GLU A 107 -38.05 32.59 -4.08
N ILE A 108 -39.20 32.89 -4.66
CA ILE A 108 -39.73 32.14 -5.79
C ILE A 108 -39.04 32.61 -7.08
N ASP A 109 -38.35 31.73 -7.73
CA ASP A 109 -37.75 31.94 -9.06
C ASP A 109 -38.26 30.85 -10.01
N ARG A 110 -38.89 31.28 -11.10
CA ARG A 110 -39.45 30.39 -12.13
C ARG A 110 -38.49 30.16 -13.30
N GLY A 111 -37.29 30.73 -13.25
CA GLY A 111 -36.29 30.57 -14.28
C GLY A 111 -35.81 29.11 -14.38
N GLU A 112 -35.48 28.69 -15.59
CA GLU A 112 -34.81 27.42 -15.80
C GLU A 112 -33.32 27.55 -15.48
N ARG A 113 -32.78 26.50 -14.87
CA ARG A 113 -31.37 26.42 -14.51
C ARG A 113 -30.79 25.02 -14.86
N GLU A 114 -29.53 24.98 -15.24
CA GLU A 114 -28.79 23.75 -15.39
C GLU A 114 -28.25 23.30 -14.02
N TYR A 115 -28.50 22.02 -13.66
CA TYR A 115 -28.06 21.37 -12.46
C TYR A 115 -27.04 20.28 -12.82
N GLU A 116 -25.93 20.29 -12.11
CA GLU A 116 -24.92 19.26 -12.25
C GLU A 116 -25.24 18.03 -11.38
N ARG A 117 -24.69 16.89 -11.76
CA ARG A 117 -24.83 15.69 -10.95
C ARG A 117 -24.24 15.90 -9.56
N TRP A 118 -25.00 15.51 -8.55
CA TRP A 118 -24.69 15.62 -7.12
C TRP A 118 -24.87 17.02 -6.51
N ASP A 119 -25.37 17.97 -7.26
CA ASP A 119 -25.84 19.22 -6.67
C ASP A 119 -26.98 18.96 -5.68
N ILE A 120 -27.02 19.78 -4.65
CA ILE A 120 -28.10 19.83 -3.67
C ILE A 120 -28.78 21.19 -3.80
N THR A 121 -30.07 21.15 -3.94
CA THR A 121 -30.88 22.34 -4.11
C THR A 121 -32.17 22.27 -3.30
N TYR A 122 -32.77 23.37 -3.04
CA TYR A 122 -34.18 23.37 -2.64
C TYR A 122 -35.08 23.32 -3.88
N SER A 123 -36.28 22.77 -3.71
CA SER A 123 -37.32 22.82 -4.74
C SER A 123 -38.66 23.16 -4.10
N LEU A 124 -39.45 24.02 -4.77
CA LEU A 124 -40.75 24.46 -4.33
C LEU A 124 -41.84 23.75 -5.15
N GLY A 125 -42.54 22.82 -4.50
CA GLY A 125 -43.65 22.10 -5.13
C GLY A 125 -44.79 23.05 -5.48
N GLY A 126 -45.11 23.12 -6.78
CA GLY A 126 -46.16 24.05 -7.25
C GLY A 126 -45.80 25.54 -7.11
N PHE A 127 -44.52 25.87 -6.96
CA PHE A 127 -44.05 27.23 -6.67
C PHE A 127 -44.60 27.81 -5.37
N ASP A 128 -44.82 26.93 -4.39
CA ASP A 128 -45.40 27.27 -3.09
C ASP A 128 -44.35 27.10 -1.99
N GLN A 129 -44.08 28.15 -1.22
CA GLN A 129 -43.10 28.17 -0.13
C GLN A 129 -43.47 27.24 1.03
N THR A 130 -44.73 26.85 1.17
CA THR A 130 -45.15 25.86 2.16
C THR A 130 -44.76 24.44 1.76
N ASN A 131 -44.41 24.24 0.51
CA ASN A 131 -44.02 22.95 -0.08
C ASN A 131 -42.55 22.93 -0.51
N THR A 132 -41.63 23.19 0.40
CA THR A 132 -40.19 23.17 0.15
C THR A 132 -39.63 21.81 0.38
N TYR A 133 -38.80 21.33 -0.54
CA TYR A 133 -38.12 20.04 -0.48
C TYR A 133 -36.62 20.24 -0.54
N LEU A 134 -35.86 19.39 0.18
CA LEU A 134 -34.43 19.20 0.00
C LEU A 134 -34.21 18.19 -1.13
N SER A 135 -33.58 18.61 -2.20
CA SER A 135 -33.48 17.88 -3.45
C SER A 135 -32.04 17.59 -3.82
N PHE A 136 -31.77 16.33 -4.13
CA PHE A 136 -30.46 15.83 -4.55
C PHE A 136 -30.49 15.45 -6.03
N ILE A 137 -29.60 16.02 -6.82
CA ILE A 137 -29.56 15.85 -8.27
C ILE A 137 -28.76 14.58 -8.60
N LYS A 138 -29.41 13.59 -9.23
CA LYS A 138 -28.80 12.31 -9.61
C LYS A 138 -28.20 12.32 -11.02
N LYS A 139 -28.70 13.16 -11.92
CA LYS A 139 -28.18 13.33 -13.29
C LYS A 139 -28.23 14.80 -13.68
N ARG A 140 -27.27 15.22 -14.49
CA ARG A 140 -27.25 16.56 -15.09
C ARG A 140 -28.52 16.79 -15.93
N HIS A 141 -29.21 17.90 -15.72
CA HIS A 141 -30.38 18.29 -16.46
C HIS A 141 -30.72 19.77 -16.23
N THR A 142 -31.55 20.34 -17.10
CA THR A 142 -32.12 21.68 -16.97
C THR A 142 -33.54 21.59 -16.49
N ALA A 143 -33.89 22.35 -15.44
CA ALA A 143 -35.25 22.41 -14.88
C ALA A 143 -35.49 23.72 -14.15
N SER A 144 -36.77 24.05 -13.89
CA SER A 144 -37.19 25.08 -12.94
C SER A 144 -37.73 24.40 -11.68
N TYR A 145 -37.02 24.55 -10.56
CA TYR A 145 -37.46 24.01 -9.26
C TYR A 145 -38.06 25.03 -8.32
N GLY A 146 -38.48 26.21 -8.86
CA GLY A 146 -39.17 27.24 -8.12
C GLY A 146 -38.28 28.11 -7.24
N THR A 147 -36.98 27.84 -7.21
CA THR A 147 -35.95 28.63 -6.53
C THR A 147 -34.62 28.43 -7.22
N ASN A 148 -33.71 29.40 -7.08
CA ASN A 148 -32.36 29.33 -7.58
C ASN A 148 -31.34 28.96 -6.49
N ALA A 149 -31.80 28.58 -5.30
CA ALA A 149 -30.97 28.31 -4.14
C ALA A 149 -30.28 26.93 -4.23
N ILE A 150 -29.06 26.90 -4.79
CA ILE A 150 -28.19 25.72 -4.63
C ILE A 150 -27.60 25.74 -3.22
N VAL A 151 -27.70 24.62 -2.52
CA VAL A 151 -27.19 24.43 -1.17
C VAL A 151 -25.72 24.05 -1.18
N GLY A 152 -25.33 23.19 -2.11
CA GLY A 152 -23.98 22.64 -2.18
C GLY A 152 -23.93 21.32 -2.97
N LYS A 153 -23.04 20.42 -2.58
CA LYS A 153 -22.83 19.13 -3.28
C LYS A 153 -22.76 17.93 -2.34
N ALA A 154 -23.25 16.77 -2.82
CA ALA A 154 -23.00 15.50 -2.16
C ALA A 154 -21.59 15.01 -2.46
N VAL A 155 -20.74 14.95 -1.43
CA VAL A 155 -19.31 14.58 -1.54
C VAL A 155 -19.06 13.10 -1.26
N ALA A 156 -19.94 12.44 -0.47
CA ALA A 156 -19.90 11.00 -0.23
C ALA A 156 -21.32 10.42 -0.06
N GLY A 157 -21.44 9.08 -0.03
CA GLY A 157 -22.75 8.41 0.10
C GLY A 157 -23.60 8.43 -1.19
N ARG A 158 -22.99 8.63 -2.35
CA ARG A 158 -23.68 8.71 -3.66
C ARG A 158 -24.46 7.46 -4.01
N ASN A 159 -23.97 6.29 -3.57
CA ASN A 159 -24.65 5.01 -3.70
C ASN A 159 -25.93 4.93 -2.85
N VAL A 160 -25.98 5.65 -1.73
CA VAL A 160 -27.19 5.79 -0.90
C VAL A 160 -28.22 6.65 -1.63
N LEU A 161 -27.80 7.80 -2.19
CA LEU A 161 -28.66 8.67 -3.00
C LEU A 161 -29.33 7.93 -4.17
N GLU A 162 -28.59 7.05 -4.85
CA GLU A 162 -29.14 6.27 -5.98
C GLU A 162 -30.20 5.25 -5.52
N LYS A 163 -30.16 4.81 -4.25
CA LYS A 163 -31.06 3.80 -3.67
C LYS A 163 -32.24 4.40 -2.91
N LEU A 164 -32.30 5.74 -2.74
CA LEU A 164 -33.42 6.37 -2.07
C LEU A 164 -34.69 6.27 -2.92
N GLU A 165 -35.77 5.81 -2.30
CA GLU A 165 -37.08 5.61 -2.88
C GLU A 165 -38.15 6.40 -2.11
N ASN A 166 -39.35 6.54 -2.70
CA ASN A 166 -40.46 7.17 -2.04
C ASN A 166 -40.80 6.51 -0.70
N GLY A 167 -40.92 7.32 0.34
CA GLY A 167 -41.17 6.86 1.70
C GLY A 167 -39.92 6.63 2.56
N ASP A 168 -38.71 6.59 1.98
CA ASP A 168 -37.48 6.62 2.77
C ASP A 168 -37.38 7.91 3.56
N GLU A 169 -36.65 7.92 4.68
CA GLU A 169 -36.70 8.99 5.67
C GLU A 169 -35.30 9.55 5.96
N ILE A 170 -35.21 10.88 6.09
CA ILE A 170 -34.06 11.55 6.67
C ILE A 170 -34.18 11.47 8.20
N GLN A 171 -33.39 10.62 8.82
CA GLN A 171 -33.46 10.37 10.25
C GLN A 171 -32.74 11.43 11.10
N ARG A 172 -31.63 11.95 10.57
CA ARG A 172 -30.76 12.88 11.29
C ARG A 172 -29.87 13.65 10.32
N ILE A 173 -29.59 14.92 10.63
CA ILE A 173 -28.61 15.76 9.93
C ILE A 173 -27.66 16.34 10.98
N GLU A 174 -26.38 16.04 10.88
CA GLU A 174 -25.39 16.49 11.85
C GLU A 174 -24.24 17.24 11.17
N PRO A 175 -23.79 18.36 11.77
CA PRO A 175 -22.60 19.04 11.31
C PRO A 175 -21.36 18.13 11.52
N ILE A 176 -20.48 18.07 10.53
CA ILE A 176 -19.19 17.40 10.66
C ILE A 176 -18.18 18.46 11.13
N GLU A 177 -17.85 18.42 12.42
CA GLU A 177 -16.83 19.29 12.98
C GLU A 177 -15.45 18.79 12.54
N ARG A 178 -14.79 19.56 11.69
CA ARG A 178 -13.36 19.38 11.44
C ARG A 178 -12.58 20.32 12.35
N LEU A 179 -11.96 19.79 13.37
CA LEU A 179 -10.93 20.48 14.11
C LEU A 179 -9.66 20.55 13.24
N GLU A 180 -9.49 21.63 12.48
CA GLU A 180 -8.21 21.91 11.86
C GLU A 180 -7.25 22.45 12.93
N TYR A 181 -6.35 21.55 13.37
CA TYR A 181 -5.22 21.96 14.19
C TYR A 181 -4.15 22.52 13.25
N ILE A 182 -3.83 23.81 13.34
CA ILE A 182 -2.59 24.33 12.78
C ILE A 182 -1.46 23.86 13.70
N THR A 183 -0.85 22.78 13.30
CA THR A 183 0.36 22.26 13.92
C THR A 183 1.43 22.25 12.84
N ASP A 184 2.64 22.70 13.18
CA ASP A 184 3.79 22.45 12.33
C ASP A 184 4.04 20.95 12.31
N LYS A 185 3.76 20.33 11.16
CA LYS A 185 3.93 18.90 10.93
C LYS A 185 4.97 18.69 9.85
N PHE A 186 6.03 18.02 10.18
CA PHE A 186 7.09 17.72 9.21
C PHE A 186 7.81 16.41 9.55
N THR A 187 8.54 15.89 8.58
CA THR A 187 9.43 14.75 8.77
C THR A 187 10.86 15.22 8.71
N THR A 188 11.72 14.63 9.52
CA THR A 188 13.14 14.97 9.59
C THR A 188 14.01 13.74 9.80
N SER A 189 15.25 13.80 9.35
CA SER A 189 16.36 12.92 9.73
C SER A 189 17.39 13.63 10.62
N ASP A 190 17.14 14.91 10.95
CA ASP A 190 17.97 15.67 11.87
C ASP A 190 17.52 15.41 13.30
N PHE A 191 18.38 14.79 14.10
CA PHE A 191 18.10 14.46 15.49
C PHE A 191 18.62 15.49 16.49
N ASP A 192 19.27 16.56 16.00
CA ASP A 192 19.75 17.66 16.84
C ASP A 192 18.71 18.78 16.98
N ILE A 193 17.47 18.54 16.55
CA ILE A 193 16.32 19.42 16.74
C ILE A 193 16.03 19.59 18.22
N GLU A 194 15.85 20.85 18.66
CA GLU A 194 15.46 21.19 20.03
C GLU A 194 14.02 20.73 20.33
N LEU A 195 13.84 20.15 21.51
CA LEU A 195 12.56 19.67 21.99
C LEU A 195 11.72 20.82 22.57
N GLU A 196 10.46 20.86 22.19
CA GLU A 196 9.44 21.78 22.72
C GLU A 196 8.47 21.01 23.62
N ASP A 197 7.91 21.69 24.63
CA ASP A 197 6.91 21.08 25.51
C ASP A 197 5.66 20.67 24.75
N GLY A 198 5.21 19.45 24.96
CA GLY A 198 4.06 18.87 24.26
C GLY A 198 4.33 18.44 22.80
N MET A 199 5.58 18.47 22.35
CA MET A 199 5.95 17.95 21.02
C MET A 199 5.62 16.46 20.90
N GLU A 200 5.00 16.07 19.77
CA GLU A 200 4.77 14.65 19.43
C GLU A 200 5.82 14.19 18.43
N VAL A 201 6.40 13.03 18.67
CA VAL A 201 7.45 12.41 17.86
C VAL A 201 7.03 10.99 17.50
N TYR A 202 7.06 10.66 16.22
CA TYR A 202 6.72 9.35 15.69
C TYR A 202 7.90 8.77 14.93
N THR A 203 8.48 7.67 15.43
CA THR A 203 9.66 7.02 14.84
C THR A 203 9.30 5.87 13.91
N TYR A 204 8.09 5.32 14.02
CA TYR A 204 7.57 4.22 13.21
C TYR A 204 6.05 4.28 13.11
N PHE A 205 5.51 3.48 12.22
CA PHE A 205 4.11 3.06 12.31
C PHE A 205 4.01 1.54 12.49
N LYS A 206 2.94 1.08 13.16
CA LYS A 206 2.64 -0.34 13.34
C LYS A 206 1.47 -0.72 12.45
N ALA A 207 1.65 -1.78 11.65
CA ALA A 207 0.63 -2.38 10.81
C ALA A 207 0.11 -3.66 11.45
N THR A 208 -1.18 -3.70 11.81
CA THR A 208 -1.88 -4.91 12.23
C THR A 208 -2.57 -5.51 11.02
N LEU A 209 -2.13 -6.71 10.62
CA LEU A 209 -2.52 -7.33 9.36
C LEU A 209 -3.59 -8.40 9.59
N SER A 210 -4.51 -8.50 8.64
CA SER A 210 -5.64 -9.45 8.71
C SER A 210 -5.18 -10.89 8.54
N ARG A 211 -5.76 -11.79 9.32
CA ARG A 211 -5.52 -13.22 9.13
C ARG A 211 -6.36 -13.84 8.00
N ASP A 212 -7.28 -13.07 7.40
CA ASP A 212 -8.18 -13.56 6.36
C ASP A 212 -7.73 -13.20 4.93
N ALA A 213 -6.63 -12.44 4.81
CA ALA A 213 -6.04 -12.02 3.53
C ALA A 213 -4.59 -12.51 3.40
N SER A 214 -4.40 -13.83 3.31
CA SER A 214 -3.07 -14.48 3.39
C SER A 214 -2.11 -14.00 2.31
N GLU A 215 -2.54 -13.93 1.07
CA GLU A 215 -1.71 -13.52 -0.08
C GLU A 215 -1.41 -12.02 -0.04
N GLY A 216 -2.42 -11.20 0.25
CA GLY A 216 -2.26 -9.75 0.36
C GLY A 216 -1.37 -9.36 1.54
N VAL A 217 -1.48 -10.06 2.67
CA VAL A 217 -0.60 -9.87 3.83
C VAL A 217 0.84 -10.24 3.48
N GLU A 218 1.08 -11.39 2.84
CA GLU A 218 2.42 -11.78 2.42
C GLU A 218 3.01 -10.81 1.39
N HIS A 219 2.17 -10.24 0.52
CA HIS A 219 2.56 -9.17 -0.40
C HIS A 219 3.08 -7.94 0.35
N PHE A 220 2.37 -7.48 1.39
CA PHE A 220 2.83 -6.37 2.23
C PHE A 220 4.10 -6.69 3.02
N LEU A 221 4.17 -7.89 3.60
CA LEU A 221 5.34 -8.35 4.36
C LEU A 221 6.59 -8.45 3.47
N ALA A 222 6.44 -8.88 2.22
CA ALA A 222 7.51 -8.89 1.23
C ALA A 222 7.95 -7.47 0.82
N LEU A 223 7.00 -6.52 0.71
CA LEU A 223 7.29 -5.12 0.45
C LEU A 223 8.09 -4.50 1.59
N ALA A 224 7.75 -4.82 2.83
CA ALA A 224 8.35 -4.27 4.05
C ALA A 224 9.51 -5.14 4.60
N LYS A 225 10.10 -6.03 3.80
CA LYS A 225 11.11 -7.00 4.24
C LYS A 225 12.36 -6.38 4.90
N ASP A 226 12.67 -5.13 4.58
CA ASP A 226 13.77 -4.34 5.15
C ASP A 226 13.33 -3.47 6.35
N GLY A 227 12.13 -3.71 6.90
CA GLY A 227 11.56 -2.95 8.01
C GLY A 227 11.10 -1.55 7.63
N CYS A 228 11.00 -1.25 6.32
CA CYS A 228 10.62 0.07 5.83
C CYS A 228 9.50 -0.01 4.79
N TYR A 229 8.61 0.98 4.85
CA TYR A 229 7.63 1.27 3.81
C TYR A 229 8.11 2.50 3.03
N ARG A 230 8.38 2.33 1.73
CA ARG A 230 8.76 3.43 0.85
C ARG A 230 7.52 4.13 0.31
N VAL A 231 7.49 5.45 0.46
CA VAL A 231 6.43 6.31 -0.07
C VAL A 231 6.83 6.77 -1.47
N ASP A 232 6.18 6.27 -2.50
CA ASP A 232 6.47 6.65 -3.89
C ASP A 232 5.58 7.80 -4.38
N ALA A 233 4.32 7.87 -3.88
CA ALA A 233 3.44 8.99 -4.14
C ALA A 233 2.51 9.26 -2.96
N VAL A 234 2.04 10.51 -2.86
CA VAL A 234 1.16 11.01 -1.81
C VAL A 234 0.00 11.77 -2.41
N THR A 235 -1.20 11.55 -1.91
CA THR A 235 -2.40 12.32 -2.20
C THR A 235 -3.02 12.82 -0.90
N ASN A 236 -4.09 13.58 -0.99
CA ASN A 236 -4.87 13.96 0.19
C ASN A 236 -5.57 12.76 0.87
N THR A 237 -5.71 11.64 0.15
CA THR A 237 -6.49 10.47 0.59
C THR A 237 -5.61 9.31 1.04
N TYR A 238 -4.43 9.14 0.44
CA TYR A 238 -3.56 8.00 0.70
C TYR A 238 -2.09 8.31 0.42
N VAL A 239 -1.21 7.46 0.94
CA VAL A 239 0.15 7.25 0.47
C VAL A 239 0.23 5.92 -0.27
N VAL A 240 1.13 5.79 -1.25
CA VAL A 240 1.28 4.57 -2.04
C VAL A 240 2.74 4.17 -2.20
N SER A 241 3.00 2.87 -2.10
CA SER A 241 4.25 2.25 -2.52
C SER A 241 4.04 1.43 -3.79
N THR A 242 4.89 1.67 -4.78
CA THR A 242 4.85 1.01 -6.10
C THR A 242 5.93 -0.08 -6.24
N ARG A 243 6.64 -0.40 -5.17
CA ARG A 243 7.80 -1.32 -5.17
C ARG A 243 7.48 -2.71 -5.74
N LEU A 244 6.25 -3.19 -5.52
CA LEU A 244 5.78 -4.49 -6.02
C LEU A 244 4.73 -4.35 -7.14
N ARG A 245 4.73 -3.21 -7.85
CA ARG A 245 3.86 -3.01 -9.00
C ARG A 245 4.06 -4.12 -10.03
N GLY A 246 2.95 -4.62 -10.58
CA GLY A 246 2.95 -5.74 -11.51
C GLY A 246 2.90 -7.13 -10.85
N ARG A 247 3.17 -7.24 -9.55
CA ARG A 247 2.95 -8.49 -8.82
C ARG A 247 1.47 -8.73 -8.65
N SER A 248 0.96 -9.83 -9.18
CA SER A 248 -0.42 -10.25 -8.98
C SER A 248 -0.68 -10.57 -7.50
N SER A 249 -1.79 -10.10 -6.98
CA SER A 249 -2.34 -10.49 -5.69
C SER A 249 -3.84 -10.72 -5.87
N PRO A 250 -4.41 -11.82 -5.37
CA PRO A 250 -5.83 -12.07 -5.48
C PRO A 250 -6.61 -11.05 -4.67
N PHE A 251 -7.87 -10.86 -5.03
CA PHE A 251 -8.82 -10.13 -4.20
C PHE A 251 -9.34 -11.07 -3.11
N GLU A 252 -9.06 -10.75 -1.84
CA GLU A 252 -9.41 -11.61 -0.71
C GLU A 252 -10.47 -10.98 0.18
N MET A 253 -10.41 -9.67 0.41
CA MET A 253 -11.25 -9.01 1.41
C MET A 253 -11.78 -7.66 0.93
N LEU A 254 -13.11 -7.54 0.91
CA LEU A 254 -13.82 -6.29 0.65
C LEU A 254 -14.20 -5.65 1.99
N ASP A 255 -13.61 -4.51 2.28
CA ASP A 255 -13.95 -3.71 3.44
C ASP A 255 -13.90 -2.22 3.11
N ALA A 256 -14.41 -1.37 4.00
CA ALA A 256 -14.26 0.07 3.91
C ALA A 256 -12.77 0.42 3.99
N ARG A 257 -12.32 1.29 3.10
CA ARG A 257 -10.96 1.83 3.15
C ARG A 257 -10.94 3.02 4.11
N SER A 258 -11.20 2.71 5.38
CA SER A 258 -11.20 3.70 6.46
C SER A 258 -9.81 4.27 6.71
N GLU A 259 -9.75 5.33 7.49
CA GLU A 259 -8.49 5.94 7.92
C GLU A 259 -7.57 4.88 8.57
N GLY A 260 -6.34 4.81 8.10
CA GLY A 260 -5.37 3.78 8.51
C GLY A 260 -5.46 2.46 7.75
N ALA A 261 -6.47 2.24 6.89
CA ALA A 261 -6.58 1.00 6.13
C ALA A 261 -5.37 0.79 5.20
N ILE A 262 -4.86 -0.44 5.19
CA ILE A 262 -3.78 -0.89 4.31
C ILE A 262 -4.41 -1.79 3.24
N THR A 263 -4.19 -1.48 1.96
CA THR A 263 -4.76 -2.26 0.86
C THR A 263 -3.72 -2.63 -0.18
N VAL A 264 -3.92 -3.76 -0.84
CA VAL A 264 -3.21 -4.14 -2.06
C VAL A 264 -4.16 -3.95 -3.25
N ARG A 265 -3.68 -3.28 -4.29
CA ARG A 265 -4.44 -3.18 -5.54
C ARG A 265 -4.30 -4.47 -6.33
N THR A 266 -5.44 -5.09 -6.66
CA THR A 266 -5.51 -6.43 -7.25
C THR A 266 -5.70 -6.42 -8.75
N SER A 267 -6.02 -5.27 -9.35
CA SER A 267 -6.34 -5.18 -10.79
C SER A 267 -5.94 -3.84 -11.41
N GLY A 268 -5.86 -3.83 -12.75
CA GLY A 268 -5.49 -2.66 -13.55
C GLY A 268 -3.98 -2.40 -13.59
N ASN A 269 -3.58 -1.28 -14.17
CA ASN A 269 -2.17 -0.91 -14.39
C ASN A 269 -1.36 -0.74 -13.09
N ASP A 270 -2.04 -0.52 -11.97
CA ASP A 270 -1.43 -0.33 -10.66
C ASP A 270 -1.56 -1.57 -9.77
N ALA A 271 -1.88 -2.74 -10.34
CA ALA A 271 -1.91 -4.00 -9.60
C ALA A 271 -0.56 -4.23 -8.89
N GLY A 272 -0.62 -4.69 -7.65
CA GLY A 272 0.54 -4.88 -6.77
C GLY A 272 0.98 -3.64 -5.99
N ASN A 273 0.43 -2.44 -6.29
CA ASN A 273 0.68 -1.27 -5.45
C ASN A 273 0.01 -1.43 -4.09
N VAL A 274 0.69 -0.94 -3.06
CA VAL A 274 0.18 -0.95 -1.67
C VAL A 274 -0.16 0.46 -1.24
N PHE A 275 -1.37 0.63 -0.71
CA PHE A 275 -1.92 1.92 -0.29
C PHE A 275 -2.15 1.92 1.22
N ILE A 276 -1.87 3.06 1.87
CA ILE A 276 -2.28 3.34 3.25
C ILE A 276 -3.15 4.59 3.23
N TYR A 277 -4.39 4.47 3.71
CA TYR A 277 -5.38 5.53 3.63
C TYR A 277 -5.24 6.53 4.79
N LYS A 278 -5.31 7.82 4.46
CA LYS A 278 -5.19 8.94 5.40
C LYS A 278 -6.56 9.45 5.88
N ARG A 279 -7.62 9.01 5.24
CA ARG A 279 -9.03 9.32 5.56
C ARG A 279 -9.94 8.23 5.01
N ASP A 280 -11.17 8.21 5.50
CA ASP A 280 -12.20 7.29 5.06
C ASP A 280 -12.48 7.40 3.56
N THR A 281 -12.59 6.26 2.93
CA THR A 281 -12.89 6.11 1.51
C THR A 281 -13.79 4.89 1.32
N PRO A 282 -14.80 4.94 0.44
CA PRO A 282 -15.67 3.79 0.18
C PRO A 282 -14.90 2.55 -0.27
N SER A 283 -15.44 1.37 0.01
CA SER A 283 -14.90 0.10 -0.49
C SER A 283 -14.77 0.07 -2.02
N ASN A 284 -13.83 -0.70 -2.54
CA ASN A 284 -13.59 -0.83 -3.97
C ASN A 284 -13.08 -2.24 -4.27
N SER A 285 -13.72 -2.93 -5.22
CA SER A 285 -13.39 -4.30 -5.63
C SER A 285 -12.01 -4.48 -6.28
N SER A 286 -11.32 -3.39 -6.60
CA SER A 286 -9.93 -3.43 -7.07
C SER A 286 -8.91 -3.32 -5.95
N HIS A 287 -9.34 -3.18 -4.69
CA HIS A 287 -8.48 -3.06 -3.51
C HIS A 287 -8.89 -4.11 -2.47
N SER A 288 -8.00 -5.04 -2.17
CA SER A 288 -8.15 -5.95 -1.04
C SER A 288 -7.64 -5.27 0.22
N VAL A 289 -8.47 -5.14 1.24
CA VAL A 289 -8.06 -4.61 2.56
C VAL A 289 -7.34 -5.71 3.30
N ILE A 290 -6.08 -5.47 3.68
CA ILE A 290 -5.21 -6.48 4.28
C ILE A 290 -4.86 -6.20 5.75
N GLY A 291 -5.31 -5.07 6.28
CA GLY A 291 -5.07 -4.67 7.67
C GLY A 291 -5.14 -3.17 7.86
N TYR A 292 -4.67 -2.72 9.01
CA TYR A 292 -4.76 -1.33 9.43
C TYR A 292 -3.50 -0.87 10.16
N VAL A 293 -3.20 0.42 10.04
CA VAL A 293 -2.20 1.09 10.89
C VAL A 293 -2.79 1.24 12.28
N SER A 294 -2.24 0.52 13.25
CA SER A 294 -2.70 0.52 14.64
C SER A 294 -1.97 1.55 15.53
N GLN A 295 -0.83 2.05 15.09
CA GLN A 295 -0.04 3.08 15.79
C GLN A 295 0.81 3.87 14.80
N GLY A 296 1.05 5.16 15.06
CA GLY A 296 1.95 5.99 14.25
C GLY A 296 1.36 6.42 12.90
N LEU A 297 0.04 6.44 12.75
CA LEU A 297 -0.62 6.89 11.52
C LEU A 297 -0.26 8.35 11.18
N GLU A 298 0.05 9.16 12.19
CA GLU A 298 0.47 10.55 11.98
C GLU A 298 1.77 10.65 11.16
N LEU A 299 2.73 9.73 11.36
CA LEU A 299 3.92 9.64 10.52
C LEU A 299 3.56 9.39 9.05
N VAL A 300 2.60 8.51 8.78
CA VAL A 300 2.11 8.23 7.42
C VAL A 300 1.41 9.44 6.81
N LYS A 301 0.63 10.18 7.61
CA LYS A 301 -0.12 11.37 7.15
C LYS A 301 0.77 12.52 6.71
N ILE A 302 1.93 12.69 7.37
CA ILE A 302 2.88 13.79 7.09
C ILE A 302 4.00 13.41 6.12
N ALA A 303 4.08 12.13 5.74
CA ALA A 303 5.10 11.64 4.82
C ALA A 303 5.00 12.28 3.43
N THR A 304 6.16 12.45 2.79
CA THR A 304 6.31 12.98 1.42
C THR A 304 6.90 11.96 0.47
N PRO A 305 6.73 12.11 -0.86
CA PRO A 305 7.30 11.18 -1.83
C PRO A 305 8.80 11.02 -1.70
N GLY A 306 9.30 9.81 -1.90
CA GLY A 306 10.72 9.45 -1.77
C GLY A 306 11.12 8.99 -0.38
N GLN A 307 10.32 9.22 0.64
CA GLN A 307 10.63 8.88 2.02
C GLN A 307 10.48 7.40 2.34
N ARG A 308 11.25 6.93 3.32
CA ARG A 308 11.20 5.58 3.86
C ARG A 308 10.78 5.66 5.32
N LEU A 309 9.61 5.10 5.62
CA LEU A 309 9.02 5.06 6.95
C LEU A 309 9.32 3.71 7.59
N ARG A 310 9.78 3.72 8.84
CA ARG A 310 9.95 2.48 9.60
C ARG A 310 8.60 1.85 9.89
N VAL A 311 8.47 0.55 9.67
CA VAL A 311 7.25 -0.20 9.91
C VAL A 311 7.51 -1.44 10.76
N TYR A 312 6.67 -1.63 11.77
CA TYR A 312 6.52 -2.90 12.48
C TYR A 312 5.22 -3.57 12.05
N THR A 313 5.26 -4.86 11.81
CA THR A 313 4.10 -5.64 11.37
C THR A 313 3.68 -6.65 12.43
N ASP A 314 2.38 -6.84 12.55
CA ASP A 314 1.76 -7.89 13.34
C ASP A 314 0.74 -8.63 12.47
N PRO A 315 1.03 -9.89 12.09
CA PRO A 315 2.21 -10.70 12.44
C PRO A 315 3.51 -10.20 11.78
N THR A 316 4.63 -10.55 12.39
CA THR A 316 5.95 -10.44 11.75
C THR A 316 6.09 -11.52 10.68
N ARG A 317 6.79 -11.21 9.59
CA ARG A 317 7.01 -12.15 8.49
C ARG A 317 7.76 -13.39 8.97
N ILE A 318 7.23 -14.56 8.68
CA ILE A 318 7.88 -15.86 8.90
C ILE A 318 8.51 -16.28 7.57
N MET A 319 9.81 -15.98 7.39
CA MET A 319 10.57 -16.28 6.19
C MET A 319 11.83 -17.05 6.60
N LEU A 320 11.79 -18.37 6.40
CA LEU A 320 12.85 -19.30 6.81
C LEU A 320 13.86 -19.57 5.71
N LEU A 321 13.55 -19.15 4.48
CA LEU A 321 14.44 -19.34 3.33
C LEU A 321 15.78 -18.64 3.53
N GLY A 322 16.86 -19.31 3.27
CA GLY A 322 18.23 -18.81 3.40
C GLY A 322 18.79 -18.89 4.82
N LEU A 323 17.99 -19.28 5.81
CA LEU A 323 18.46 -19.47 7.18
C LEU A 323 19.07 -20.86 7.37
N ARG A 324 20.04 -20.95 8.29
CA ARG A 324 20.55 -22.22 8.76
C ARG A 324 19.50 -22.90 9.64
N VAL A 325 19.42 -24.22 9.56
CA VAL A 325 18.41 -24.99 10.29
C VAL A 325 18.47 -24.76 11.80
N ALA A 326 19.65 -24.65 12.40
CA ALA A 326 19.79 -24.37 13.84
C ALA A 326 19.13 -23.04 14.27
N ALA A 327 19.24 -21.98 13.45
CA ALA A 327 18.62 -20.69 13.73
C ALA A 327 17.09 -20.73 13.60
N ILE A 328 16.58 -21.61 12.74
CA ILE A 328 15.14 -21.78 12.51
C ILE A 328 14.44 -22.42 13.68
N GLU A 329 15.04 -23.43 14.30
CA GLU A 329 14.44 -24.16 15.42
C GLU A 329 14.12 -23.22 16.59
N GLU A 330 15.02 -22.28 16.90
CA GLU A 330 14.79 -21.29 17.94
C GLU A 330 13.59 -20.36 17.61
N GLU A 331 13.56 -19.85 16.38
CA GLU A 331 12.50 -18.92 15.95
C GLU A 331 11.12 -19.60 15.88
N VAL A 332 11.05 -20.81 15.34
CA VAL A 332 9.81 -21.58 15.20
C VAL A 332 9.25 -21.98 16.57
N ASN A 333 10.14 -22.41 17.48
CA ASN A 333 9.76 -22.73 18.88
C ASN A 333 9.22 -21.50 19.61
N ARG A 334 9.85 -20.34 19.45
CA ARG A 334 9.39 -19.07 20.04
C ARG A 334 7.99 -18.70 19.57
N LEU A 335 7.64 -19.04 18.33
CA LEU A 335 6.31 -18.78 17.74
C LEU A 335 5.26 -19.88 18.05
N GLY A 336 5.66 -20.98 18.69
CA GLY A 336 4.77 -22.12 18.97
C GLY A 336 4.29 -22.85 17.69
N ILE A 337 5.17 -22.91 16.68
CA ILE A 337 4.92 -23.56 15.39
C ILE A 337 5.68 -24.87 15.34
N SER A 338 5.06 -25.93 14.79
CA SER A 338 5.73 -27.21 14.54
C SER A 338 6.58 -27.13 13.27
N LEU A 339 7.78 -27.70 13.30
CA LEU A 339 8.71 -27.75 12.18
C LEU A 339 8.85 -29.19 11.65
N GLU A 340 8.50 -29.41 10.39
CA GLU A 340 8.84 -30.64 9.66
C GLU A 340 10.04 -30.36 8.74
N ARG A 341 11.06 -31.20 8.82
CA ARG A 341 12.32 -31.03 8.08
C ARG A 341 12.46 -32.13 7.03
N GLU A 342 12.83 -31.71 5.82
CA GLU A 342 13.15 -32.60 4.70
C GLU A 342 14.48 -32.19 4.06
N GLY A 343 15.09 -33.13 3.36
CA GLY A 343 16.35 -32.93 2.63
C GLY A 343 17.58 -33.15 3.48
N TYR A 344 18.58 -32.28 3.35
CA TYR A 344 19.87 -32.41 4.06
C TYR A 344 19.74 -31.91 5.51
N ASP A 345 20.30 -32.66 6.44
CA ASP A 345 20.21 -32.43 7.89
C ASP A 345 21.55 -32.09 8.58
N GLY A 346 22.63 -31.89 7.81
CA GLY A 346 23.94 -31.51 8.33
C GLY A 346 23.98 -30.13 8.99
N GLU A 347 25.06 -29.84 9.72
CA GLU A 347 25.24 -28.58 10.47
C GLU A 347 25.22 -27.32 9.58
N ASP A 348 25.62 -27.47 8.30
CA ASP A 348 25.64 -26.41 7.29
C ASP A 348 24.35 -26.36 6.46
N ALA A 349 23.32 -27.12 6.83
CA ALA A 349 22.03 -27.14 6.14
C ALA A 349 21.39 -25.77 6.07
N VAL A 350 21.00 -25.36 4.85
CA VAL A 350 20.32 -24.10 4.57
C VAL A 350 18.95 -24.38 3.95
N VAL A 351 17.90 -23.74 4.47
CA VAL A 351 16.55 -23.90 3.96
C VAL A 351 16.39 -23.18 2.63
N VAL A 352 15.92 -23.91 1.62
CA VAL A 352 15.71 -23.40 0.25
C VAL A 352 14.26 -23.48 -0.21
N ARG A 353 13.40 -24.21 0.51
CA ARG A 353 11.95 -24.22 0.32
C ARG A 353 11.23 -24.29 1.66
N GLN A 354 10.09 -23.61 1.77
CA GLN A 354 9.17 -23.74 2.90
C GLN A 354 7.73 -23.88 2.40
N SER A 355 6.90 -24.56 3.16
CA SER A 355 5.48 -24.75 2.88
C SER A 355 4.67 -24.83 4.18
N PRO A 356 3.62 -24.01 4.37
CA PRO A 356 3.19 -22.93 3.48
C PRO A 356 4.26 -21.85 3.27
N LEU A 357 4.11 -21.07 2.18
CA LEU A 357 5.02 -19.95 1.93
C LEU A 357 4.58 -18.70 2.72
N ASN A 358 3.28 -18.49 2.84
CA ASN A 358 2.69 -17.29 3.43
C ASN A 358 2.68 -17.38 4.96
N THR A 359 3.06 -16.29 5.60
CA THR A 359 3.11 -16.16 7.07
C THR A 359 1.77 -16.50 7.74
N VAL A 360 0.66 -15.99 7.19
CA VAL A 360 -0.68 -16.21 7.75
C VAL A 360 -1.07 -17.69 7.72
N ASP A 361 -0.74 -18.39 6.65
CA ASP A 361 -1.06 -19.82 6.50
C ASP A 361 -0.23 -20.68 7.44
N ILE A 362 1.04 -20.33 7.67
CA ILE A 362 1.89 -20.97 8.68
C ILE A 362 1.27 -20.80 10.07
N LEU A 363 0.84 -19.57 10.43
CA LEU A 363 0.25 -19.28 11.73
C LEU A 363 -1.10 -19.99 11.93
N LYS A 364 -1.91 -20.13 10.87
CA LYS A 364 -3.17 -20.88 10.90
C LYS A 364 -2.94 -22.39 11.08
N ALA A 365 -2.01 -22.93 10.30
CA ALA A 365 -1.65 -24.36 10.36
C ALA A 365 -0.87 -24.73 11.63
N ARG A 366 -0.20 -23.77 12.25
CA ARG A 366 0.80 -23.97 13.30
C ARG A 366 1.88 -25.00 12.90
N LEU A 367 2.17 -25.05 11.62
CA LEU A 367 3.08 -26.01 11.01
C LEU A 367 3.80 -25.35 9.83
N VAL A 368 5.08 -25.61 9.73
CA VAL A 368 5.87 -25.29 8.54
C VAL A 368 6.76 -26.48 8.16
N LYS A 369 6.72 -26.86 6.89
CA LYS A 369 7.62 -27.85 6.30
C LYS A 369 8.76 -27.13 5.60
N THR A 370 9.98 -27.58 5.81
CA THR A 370 11.16 -27.00 5.19
C THR A 370 11.95 -28.06 4.44
N PHE A 371 12.54 -27.65 3.32
CA PHE A 371 13.49 -28.47 2.58
C PHE A 371 14.85 -27.77 2.57
N ALA A 372 15.89 -28.45 3.06
CA ALA A 372 17.22 -27.91 3.18
C ALA A 372 18.22 -28.61 2.25
N VAL A 373 19.25 -27.88 1.87
CA VAL A 373 20.38 -28.35 1.09
C VAL A 373 21.68 -27.99 1.82
N PRO A 374 22.83 -28.67 1.52
CA PRO A 374 24.14 -28.22 1.96
C PRO A 374 24.40 -26.76 1.50
N HIS A 375 25.10 -25.99 2.30
CA HIS A 375 25.37 -24.58 2.00
C HIS A 375 26.09 -24.37 0.66
N ASP A 376 26.95 -25.28 0.26
CA ASP A 376 27.68 -25.27 -1.00
C ASP A 376 26.78 -25.50 -2.24
N LYS A 377 25.52 -25.91 -2.06
CA LYS A 377 24.51 -26.03 -3.12
C LYS A 377 23.74 -24.77 -3.36
N LEU A 378 23.88 -23.74 -2.52
CA LEU A 378 23.28 -22.45 -2.68
C LEU A 378 24.20 -21.51 -3.45
N VAL A 379 23.88 -21.25 -4.70
CA VAL A 379 24.71 -20.45 -5.61
C VAL A 379 24.57 -18.97 -5.29
N LYS A 380 25.67 -18.31 -4.97
CA LYS A 380 25.71 -16.86 -4.76
C LYS A 380 25.83 -16.12 -6.10
N ILE A 381 24.93 -15.16 -6.35
CA ILE A 381 24.90 -14.34 -7.56
C ILE A 381 25.03 -12.85 -7.22
N GLU A 382 25.61 -12.11 -8.15
CA GLU A 382 25.65 -10.65 -8.15
C GLU A 382 24.87 -10.16 -9.38
N LEU A 383 23.91 -9.24 -9.19
CA LEU A 383 23.09 -8.69 -10.27
C LEU A 383 23.50 -7.24 -10.58
N TYR A 384 23.43 -6.85 -11.86
CA TYR A 384 23.89 -5.56 -12.37
C TYR A 384 22.71 -4.59 -12.55
N ASP A 385 22.18 -4.06 -11.45
CA ASP A 385 21.03 -3.15 -11.42
C ASP A 385 21.25 -1.85 -12.23
N ASP A 386 22.50 -1.37 -12.25
CA ASP A 386 22.92 -0.16 -12.95
C ASP A 386 23.01 -0.33 -14.48
N ARG A 387 23.22 -1.55 -14.96
CA ARG A 387 23.50 -1.86 -16.37
C ARG A 387 22.32 -2.42 -17.12
N ALA A 388 21.50 -3.26 -16.44
CA ALA A 388 20.37 -3.95 -17.04
C ALA A 388 19.14 -3.97 -16.13
N PRO A 389 18.63 -2.82 -15.63
CA PRO A 389 17.63 -2.75 -14.58
C PRO A 389 16.33 -3.50 -14.91
N LYS A 390 15.83 -3.43 -16.14
CA LYS A 390 14.60 -4.11 -16.55
C LYS A 390 14.79 -5.62 -16.63
N THR A 391 15.92 -6.05 -17.16
CA THR A 391 16.23 -7.48 -17.30
C THR A 391 16.58 -8.10 -15.94
N VAL A 392 17.22 -7.37 -15.04
CA VAL A 392 17.43 -7.79 -13.64
C VAL A 392 16.10 -7.93 -12.90
N ALA A 393 15.16 -6.99 -13.08
CA ALA A 393 13.81 -7.12 -12.51
C ALA A 393 13.09 -8.38 -13.01
N PHE A 394 13.24 -8.72 -14.30
CA PHE A 394 12.74 -9.99 -14.84
C PHE A 394 13.40 -11.19 -14.13
N VAL A 395 14.72 -11.23 -14.01
CA VAL A 395 15.43 -12.33 -13.34
C VAL A 395 14.96 -12.50 -11.90
N ARG A 396 14.88 -11.41 -11.12
CA ARG A 396 14.36 -11.46 -9.73
C ARG A 396 12.94 -12.00 -9.66
N THR A 397 12.10 -11.66 -10.63
CA THR A 397 10.72 -12.14 -10.66
C THR A 397 10.65 -13.64 -10.91
N VAL A 398 11.33 -14.14 -11.96
CA VAL A 398 11.22 -15.55 -12.36
C VAL A 398 11.97 -16.51 -11.44
N THR A 399 12.97 -16.02 -10.73
CA THR A 399 13.68 -16.81 -9.70
C THR A 399 12.98 -16.76 -8.34
N GLY A 400 12.10 -15.79 -8.10
CA GLY A 400 11.50 -15.53 -6.78
C GLY A 400 12.32 -14.60 -5.87
N LEU A 401 13.51 -14.14 -6.31
CA LEU A 401 14.39 -13.25 -5.52
C LEU A 401 13.80 -11.87 -5.29
N ARG A 402 12.79 -11.46 -6.07
CA ARG A 402 12.08 -10.21 -5.82
C ARG A 402 11.48 -10.16 -4.41
N ASP A 403 10.93 -11.27 -3.96
CA ASP A 403 10.13 -11.37 -2.75
C ASP A 403 10.81 -12.19 -1.64
N ASN A 404 11.73 -13.06 -2.00
CA ASN A 404 12.36 -14.03 -1.12
C ASN A 404 13.89 -13.91 -1.14
N PRO A 405 14.57 -14.27 -0.05
CA PRO A 405 16.03 -14.22 0.02
C PRO A 405 16.71 -15.34 -0.79
N VAL A 406 15.97 -16.43 -1.07
CA VAL A 406 16.45 -17.56 -1.90
C VAL A 406 15.49 -17.73 -3.06
N GLY A 407 16.04 -17.79 -4.25
CA GLY A 407 15.36 -18.10 -5.48
C GLY A 407 15.72 -19.48 -6.03
N SER A 408 15.05 -19.89 -7.11
CA SER A 408 15.32 -21.15 -7.78
C SER A 408 15.34 -20.99 -9.29
N LEU A 409 16.15 -21.81 -9.96
CA LEU A 409 16.23 -21.93 -11.40
C LEU A 409 16.23 -23.42 -11.77
N GLN A 410 15.38 -23.81 -12.71
CA GLN A 410 15.36 -25.17 -13.24
C GLN A 410 16.26 -25.26 -14.48
N ALA A 411 17.26 -26.13 -14.44
CA ALA A 411 18.13 -26.40 -15.57
C ALA A 411 17.32 -27.02 -16.70
N TYR A 412 17.28 -26.36 -17.86
CA TYR A 412 16.52 -26.80 -19.04
C TYR A 412 17.38 -27.63 -20.00
N VAL A 413 18.57 -27.11 -20.32
CA VAL A 413 19.53 -27.76 -21.23
C VAL A 413 20.93 -27.48 -20.75
N LYS A 414 21.77 -28.51 -20.79
CA LYS A 414 23.21 -28.41 -20.59
C LYS A 414 23.92 -28.83 -21.87
N TYR A 415 24.62 -27.90 -22.49
CA TYR A 415 25.41 -28.16 -23.69
C TYR A 415 26.87 -27.71 -23.50
N GLY A 416 27.78 -28.66 -23.44
CA GLY A 416 29.19 -28.36 -23.13
C GLY A 416 29.36 -27.64 -21.82
N LYS A 417 29.88 -26.42 -21.87
CA LYS A 417 30.08 -25.52 -20.72
C LYS A 417 28.97 -24.51 -20.52
N THR A 418 27.88 -24.64 -21.26
CA THR A 418 26.71 -23.72 -21.17
C THR A 418 25.55 -24.42 -20.47
N ILE A 419 24.95 -23.76 -19.50
CA ILE A 419 23.75 -24.22 -18.79
C ILE A 419 22.66 -23.18 -19.03
N MET A 420 21.51 -23.62 -19.51
CA MET A 420 20.36 -22.80 -19.74
C MET A 420 19.24 -23.15 -18.77
N PHE A 421 18.56 -22.14 -18.28
CA PHE A 421 17.47 -22.26 -17.31
C PHE A 421 16.19 -21.74 -17.92
N ARG A 422 15.11 -22.48 -17.69
CA ARG A 422 13.78 -22.08 -18.13
C ARG A 422 13.12 -21.23 -17.06
N ALA A 423 12.72 -20.03 -17.45
CA ALA A 423 11.89 -19.16 -16.63
C ALA A 423 10.43 -19.49 -16.85
N GLN A 424 9.66 -19.62 -15.76
CA GLN A 424 8.20 -19.74 -15.82
C GLN A 424 7.60 -18.55 -15.08
N THR A 425 6.85 -17.71 -15.78
CA THR A 425 6.13 -16.59 -15.18
C THR A 425 4.85 -16.31 -15.94
N ALA A 426 3.79 -15.95 -15.22
CA ALA A 426 2.55 -15.43 -15.80
C ALA A 426 2.67 -13.92 -16.14
N GLU A 427 3.67 -13.23 -15.58
CA GLU A 427 3.93 -11.83 -15.86
C GLU A 427 4.54 -11.66 -17.26
N LYS A 428 4.06 -10.66 -18.01
CA LYS A 428 4.61 -10.33 -19.32
C LYS A 428 5.74 -9.32 -19.17
N PHE A 429 6.91 -9.67 -19.70
CA PHE A 429 8.08 -8.80 -19.75
C PHE A 429 8.47 -8.50 -21.20
N ASP A 430 8.68 -7.22 -21.50
CA ASP A 430 9.37 -6.80 -22.72
C ASP A 430 10.86 -6.67 -22.42
N ILE A 431 11.62 -7.73 -22.67
CA ILE A 431 13.06 -7.78 -22.42
C ILE A 431 13.78 -7.07 -23.57
N VAL A 432 13.88 -5.76 -23.46
CA VAL A 432 14.60 -4.95 -24.45
C VAL A 432 16.11 -5.21 -24.37
N PRO A 433 16.90 -4.94 -25.45
CA PRO A 433 18.35 -4.95 -25.37
C PRO A 433 18.86 -3.99 -24.28
N GLU A 434 19.54 -4.54 -23.27
CA GLU A 434 20.23 -3.83 -22.18
C GLU A 434 21.56 -4.54 -21.94
N ASN A 435 22.66 -3.79 -21.76
CA ASN A 435 23.99 -4.35 -21.45
C ASN A 435 24.40 -5.54 -22.35
N THR A 436 24.23 -5.36 -23.66
CA THR A 436 24.61 -6.40 -24.65
C THR A 436 26.13 -6.46 -24.79
N PRO A 437 26.77 -7.68 -24.80
CA PRO A 437 28.19 -7.81 -25.01
C PRO A 437 28.64 -7.29 -26.38
N THR A 438 29.86 -6.79 -26.47
CA THR A 438 30.42 -6.29 -27.75
C THR A 438 31.57 -7.15 -28.26
N THR A 439 32.43 -7.62 -27.37
CA THR A 439 33.66 -8.32 -27.74
C THR A 439 33.76 -9.71 -27.12
N LYS A 440 33.36 -9.86 -25.86
CA LYS A 440 33.57 -11.05 -25.06
C LYS A 440 32.51 -11.17 -23.97
N VAL A 441 32.17 -12.38 -23.61
CA VAL A 441 31.46 -12.76 -22.40
C VAL A 441 32.40 -13.54 -21.51
N SER A 442 32.53 -13.15 -20.24
CA SER A 442 33.40 -13.83 -19.28
C SER A 442 32.73 -15.05 -18.70
N ALA A 443 33.54 -16.00 -18.23
CA ALA A 443 33.05 -17.14 -17.48
C ALA A 443 32.21 -16.70 -16.26
N ALA A 444 31.16 -17.47 -15.97
CA ALA A 444 30.21 -17.23 -14.90
C ALA A 444 29.26 -16.04 -15.08
N GLU A 445 29.35 -15.25 -16.15
CA GLU A 445 28.34 -14.21 -16.44
C GLU A 445 26.97 -14.84 -16.73
N ILE A 446 25.93 -14.20 -16.13
CA ILE A 446 24.52 -14.56 -16.31
C ILE A 446 23.98 -13.74 -17.47
N GLY A 447 23.44 -14.41 -18.48
CA GLY A 447 22.79 -13.75 -19.61
C GLY A 447 21.32 -14.12 -19.70
N VAL A 448 20.56 -13.18 -20.26
CA VAL A 448 19.14 -13.37 -20.59
C VAL A 448 18.92 -13.03 -22.06
N SER A 449 18.28 -13.93 -22.81
CA SER A 449 17.93 -13.65 -24.20
C SER A 449 16.87 -12.53 -24.25
N ASN A 450 17.15 -11.49 -25.03
CA ASN A 450 16.26 -10.34 -25.20
C ASN A 450 15.29 -10.54 -26.39
N ARG A 451 14.42 -9.57 -26.63
CA ARG A 451 13.39 -9.64 -27.68
C ARG A 451 13.93 -9.80 -29.12
N SER A 452 15.23 -9.60 -29.35
CA SER A 452 15.87 -9.87 -30.64
C SER A 452 16.13 -11.36 -30.87
N SER A 453 15.95 -12.20 -29.85
CA SER A 453 16.01 -13.66 -29.92
C SER A 453 14.62 -14.25 -30.15
N LYS A 454 14.59 -15.40 -30.85
CA LYS A 454 13.38 -16.24 -30.93
C LYS A 454 12.95 -16.80 -29.56
N TYR A 455 13.88 -16.93 -28.64
CA TYR A 455 13.68 -17.53 -27.30
C TYR A 455 13.88 -16.47 -26.21
N ALA A 456 13.24 -15.30 -26.33
CA ALA A 456 13.32 -14.24 -25.33
C ALA A 456 12.94 -14.75 -23.93
N GLY A 457 13.72 -14.35 -22.92
CA GLY A 457 13.52 -14.76 -21.52
C GLY A 457 14.26 -16.03 -21.09
N LEU A 458 15.04 -16.68 -21.99
CA LEU A 458 15.90 -17.77 -21.60
C LEU A 458 17.07 -17.22 -20.78
N ILE A 459 17.32 -17.79 -19.60
CA ILE A 459 18.45 -17.45 -18.73
C ILE A 459 19.58 -18.43 -19.01
N GLY A 460 20.82 -17.97 -19.09
CA GLY A 460 21.95 -18.84 -19.33
C GLY A 460 23.20 -18.43 -18.57
N VAL A 461 24.09 -19.40 -18.32
CA VAL A 461 25.42 -19.20 -17.75
C VAL A 461 26.42 -20.02 -18.50
N ARG A 462 27.58 -19.44 -18.81
CA ARG A 462 28.73 -20.17 -19.35
C ARG A 462 29.78 -20.33 -18.31
N LEU A 463 30.41 -21.51 -18.28
CA LEU A 463 31.51 -21.84 -17.37
C LEU A 463 32.90 -21.54 -17.97
N GLU A 464 32.95 -20.90 -19.12
CA GLU A 464 34.17 -20.48 -19.82
C GLU A 464 33.91 -19.20 -20.63
N ASP A 465 34.98 -18.47 -20.92
CA ASP A 465 34.93 -17.26 -21.76
C ASP A 465 34.47 -17.59 -23.18
N ASN A 466 33.78 -16.62 -23.82
CA ASN A 466 33.34 -16.76 -25.19
C ASN A 466 33.34 -15.43 -25.96
N GLU A 467 33.92 -15.42 -27.16
CA GLU A 467 34.04 -14.20 -27.98
C GLU A 467 32.98 -14.12 -29.09
N LYS A 468 32.07 -15.10 -29.17
CA LYS A 468 31.12 -15.21 -30.29
C LYS A 468 29.66 -15.28 -29.86
N TYR A 469 29.37 -15.96 -28.75
CA TYR A 469 28.03 -16.21 -28.27
C TYR A 469 27.87 -15.85 -26.80
N GLY A 470 26.68 -15.32 -26.46
CA GLY A 470 26.28 -15.04 -25.09
C GLY A 470 26.05 -16.28 -24.24
N PRO A 471 25.76 -16.09 -22.92
CA PRO A 471 25.52 -17.22 -21.99
C PRO A 471 24.29 -18.06 -22.36
N THR A 472 23.39 -17.57 -23.17
CA THR A 472 22.22 -18.30 -23.67
C THR A 472 22.46 -19.04 -25.00
N GLY A 473 23.69 -19.00 -25.53
CA GLY A 473 24.01 -19.54 -26.84
C GLY A 473 23.60 -18.66 -28.02
N GLU A 474 22.96 -17.53 -27.77
CA GLU A 474 22.54 -16.52 -28.75
C GLU A 474 23.70 -15.58 -29.11
N ARG A 475 23.55 -14.83 -30.22
CA ARG A 475 24.50 -13.77 -30.57
C ARG A 475 24.47 -12.65 -29.52
N PHE A 476 25.53 -11.87 -29.45
CA PHE A 476 25.68 -10.80 -28.45
C PHE A 476 24.52 -9.78 -28.47
N ASN A 477 24.07 -9.36 -29.63
CA ASN A 477 22.93 -8.41 -29.76
C ASN A 477 21.59 -8.97 -29.24
N SER A 478 21.49 -10.28 -29.11
CA SER A 478 20.28 -10.97 -28.62
C SER A 478 20.39 -11.42 -27.17
N THR A 479 21.46 -11.04 -26.46
CA THR A 479 21.70 -11.41 -25.07
C THR A 479 22.00 -10.17 -24.23
N ASN A 480 21.33 -10.08 -23.06
CA ASN A 480 21.63 -9.09 -22.03
C ASN A 480 22.45 -9.74 -20.92
N ILE A 481 23.58 -9.15 -20.52
CA ILE A 481 24.33 -9.58 -19.35
C ILE A 481 23.74 -8.89 -18.13
N VAL A 482 23.26 -9.68 -17.18
CA VAL A 482 22.49 -9.22 -16.03
C VAL A 482 23.18 -9.38 -14.69
N GLY A 483 24.32 -10.08 -14.69
CA GLY A 483 25.05 -10.38 -13.46
C GLY A 483 26.09 -11.45 -13.65
N ARG A 484 26.58 -11.97 -12.54
CA ARG A 484 27.52 -13.10 -12.53
C ARG A 484 27.25 -14.04 -11.35
N MET A 485 27.60 -15.30 -11.50
CA MET A 485 27.69 -16.25 -10.40
C MET A 485 29.04 -16.10 -9.72
N LEU A 486 29.06 -15.99 -8.40
CA LEU A 486 30.30 -15.82 -7.63
C LEU A 486 31.00 -17.16 -7.38
N ASP A 487 30.23 -18.26 -7.37
CA ASP A 487 30.75 -19.62 -7.34
C ASP A 487 29.98 -20.49 -8.37
N THR A 488 30.75 -21.14 -9.26
CA THR A 488 30.19 -22.03 -10.28
C THR A 488 30.40 -23.52 -9.95
N SER A 489 31.01 -23.83 -8.81
CA SER A 489 31.26 -25.23 -8.40
C SER A 489 29.96 -26.05 -8.34
N PRO A 490 28.85 -25.56 -7.82
CA PRO A 490 27.58 -26.31 -7.80
C PRO A 490 27.06 -26.68 -9.18
N LEU A 491 27.41 -25.87 -10.21
CA LEU A 491 26.93 -26.06 -11.57
C LEU A 491 27.64 -27.14 -12.37
N ARG A 492 28.84 -27.56 -11.95
CA ARG A 492 29.63 -28.50 -12.73
C ARG A 492 28.92 -29.82 -13.00
N ASN A 493 28.15 -30.30 -12.01
CA ASN A 493 27.45 -31.57 -12.03
C ASN A 493 25.93 -31.44 -12.21
N VAL A 494 25.41 -30.25 -12.46
CA VAL A 494 23.97 -30.02 -12.68
C VAL A 494 23.48 -30.83 -13.87
N ARG A 495 22.34 -31.52 -13.70
CA ARG A 495 21.66 -32.31 -14.71
C ARG A 495 20.46 -31.54 -15.26
N GLU A 496 19.98 -31.92 -16.44
CA GLU A 496 18.73 -31.41 -16.99
C GLU A 496 17.57 -31.73 -16.05
N ASN A 497 16.65 -30.76 -15.91
CA ASN A 497 15.52 -30.74 -14.98
C ASN A 497 15.89 -30.65 -13.48
N GLU A 498 17.16 -30.54 -13.15
CA GLU A 498 17.58 -30.29 -11.77
C GLU A 498 17.34 -28.83 -11.38
N THR A 499 16.85 -28.61 -10.15
CA THR A 499 16.66 -27.27 -9.59
C THR A 499 17.94 -26.84 -8.88
N ILE A 500 18.45 -25.68 -9.22
CA ILE A 500 19.50 -24.99 -8.46
C ILE A 500 18.85 -23.87 -7.64
N TYR A 501 19.45 -23.59 -6.50
CA TYR A 501 19.02 -22.51 -5.63
C TYR A 501 20.02 -21.36 -5.67
N VAL A 502 19.51 -20.15 -5.68
CA VAL A 502 20.32 -18.94 -5.83
C VAL A 502 20.00 -17.94 -4.74
N HIS A 503 20.99 -17.20 -4.28
CA HIS A 503 20.80 -16.04 -3.42
C HIS A 503 21.65 -14.88 -3.92
N GLU A 504 21.15 -13.67 -3.71
CA GLU A 504 21.83 -12.46 -4.14
C GLU A 504 22.89 -12.04 -3.11
N ALA A 505 24.08 -11.69 -3.57
CA ALA A 505 25.11 -11.09 -2.73
C ALA A 505 24.66 -9.68 -2.35
N LEU A 506 24.59 -9.39 -1.06
CA LEU A 506 24.37 -8.05 -0.52
C LEU A 506 25.64 -7.22 -0.58
#